data_5f0c35e5581f91dde0d19c256fbf8cf6
#
_entry.id   5f0c35e5581f91dde0d19c256fbf8cf6
#
_cell.length_a   1.000
_cell.length_b   1.000
_cell.length_c   1.000
_cell.angle_alpha   90.00
_cell.angle_beta   90.00
_cell.angle_gamma   90.00
#
_symmetry.space_group_name_H-M   'P 1'
#
loop_
_entity.id
_entity.type
_entity.pdbx_description
1 polymer ?
#
loop_
_entity_poly.entity_id
_entity_poly.type
_entity_poly.pdbx_seq_one_letter_code
_entity_poly.pdbx_strand_id
1 'polypeptide(L)'
;MKANGKNIVVTGGGNGVGRQLALELLSRGATVIAVDISQTALNETIRISGNNRRLYTHVVDISNREDVCAFTAEAVIKYKTIDGLINCAGIIQPFINLDELELEQIHRVMNVNFYGTLYMTKALLPSLKKRPEAHLINVSSMGGFLPVPGQGIYGASKAAVKVMTEALHSELAQTNVKVTVVFPGGVATDIKINSDIKGSKSVVEDARAKKMLSPEQAAKQIVDAMENNRFRVFIGKDCKIMNVLYSFRPVFAMKMINKVMAANGH
;
A
#
# COMPACT_ATOMS: atom_id res chain seq x y z
N MET A 1 -1.39 -10.57 14.75
CA MET A 1 -2.22 -9.66 15.60
C MET A 1 -3.66 -9.71 15.10
N LYS A 2 -4.62 -10.03 15.97
CA LYS A 2 -6.06 -9.93 15.60
C LYS A 2 -6.48 -8.47 15.53
N ALA A 3 -7.39 -8.15 14.59
CA ALA A 3 -7.83 -6.76 14.39
C ALA A 3 -8.79 -6.25 15.47
N ASN A 4 -9.59 -7.14 16.08
CA ASN A 4 -10.61 -6.75 17.04
C ASN A 4 -10.03 -5.99 18.24
N GLY A 5 -10.61 -4.82 18.53
CA GLY A 5 -10.20 -3.95 19.65
C GLY A 5 -8.86 -3.24 19.46
N LYS A 6 -8.25 -3.27 18.26
CA LYS A 6 -6.98 -2.63 17.94
C LYS A 6 -7.17 -1.29 17.24
N ASN A 7 -6.28 -0.34 17.52
CA ASN A 7 -6.19 0.94 16.82
C ASN A 7 -5.18 0.84 15.68
N ILE A 8 -5.64 0.92 14.43
CA ILE A 8 -4.83 0.67 13.26
C ILE A 8 -4.84 1.88 12.33
N VAL A 9 -3.66 2.41 12.03
CA VAL A 9 -3.47 3.49 11.04
C VAL A 9 -3.36 2.86 9.65
N VAL A 10 -4.11 3.42 8.68
CA VAL A 10 -4.07 3.01 7.27
C VAL A 10 -3.82 4.23 6.40
N THR A 11 -2.69 4.27 5.67
CA THR A 11 -2.44 5.32 4.67
C THR A 11 -3.07 4.97 3.32
N GLY A 12 -3.51 5.99 2.57
CA GLY A 12 -4.28 5.79 1.34
C GLY A 12 -5.72 5.33 1.62
N GLY A 13 -6.26 5.64 2.81
CA GLY A 13 -7.57 5.19 3.28
C GLY A 13 -8.76 5.79 2.56
N GLY A 14 -8.52 6.76 1.66
CA GLY A 14 -9.55 7.42 0.88
C GLY A 14 -9.97 6.65 -0.37
N ASN A 15 -9.12 5.77 -0.94
CA ASN A 15 -9.39 5.12 -2.21
C ASN A 15 -8.86 3.68 -2.30
N GLY A 16 -9.32 2.97 -3.32
CA GLY A 16 -8.78 1.68 -3.77
C GLY A 16 -8.61 0.65 -2.65
N VAL A 17 -7.44 0.02 -2.59
CA VAL A 17 -7.13 -1.01 -1.59
C VAL A 17 -7.10 -0.43 -0.18
N GLY A 18 -6.62 0.81 0.01
CA GLY A 18 -6.55 1.47 1.32
C GLY A 18 -7.94 1.70 1.92
N ARG A 19 -8.91 2.17 1.12
CA ARG A 19 -10.32 2.26 1.54
C ARG A 19 -10.85 0.90 1.97
N GLN A 20 -10.64 -0.12 1.15
CA GLN A 20 -11.15 -1.46 1.46
C GLN A 20 -10.45 -2.09 2.67
N LEU A 21 -9.19 -1.77 2.92
CA LEU A 21 -8.50 -2.12 4.17
C LEU A 21 -9.18 -1.48 5.38
N ALA A 22 -9.53 -0.19 5.29
CA ALA A 22 -10.24 0.49 6.37
C ALA A 22 -11.60 -0.18 6.65
N LEU A 23 -12.37 -0.48 5.61
CA LEU A 23 -13.69 -1.14 5.76
C LEU A 23 -13.56 -2.58 6.30
N GLU A 24 -12.61 -3.36 5.81
CA GLU A 24 -12.37 -4.73 6.28
C GLU A 24 -11.92 -4.76 7.75
N LEU A 25 -11.04 -3.85 8.16
CA LEU A 25 -10.61 -3.72 9.56
C LEU A 25 -11.76 -3.32 10.48
N LEU A 26 -12.62 -2.38 10.05
CA LEU A 26 -13.83 -2.00 10.79
C LEU A 26 -14.78 -3.19 10.97
N SER A 27 -14.99 -3.98 9.93
CA SER A 27 -15.85 -5.18 10.00
C SER A 27 -15.29 -6.23 10.98
N ARG A 28 -13.98 -6.30 11.15
CA ARG A 28 -13.32 -7.18 12.13
C ARG A 28 -13.18 -6.57 13.54
N GLY A 29 -13.80 -5.45 13.80
CA GLY A 29 -13.84 -4.87 15.14
C GLY A 29 -12.69 -3.92 15.49
N ALA A 30 -11.85 -3.54 14.54
CA ALA A 30 -10.81 -2.54 14.77
C ALA A 30 -11.39 -1.12 14.86
N THR A 31 -10.66 -0.24 15.52
CA THR A 31 -10.73 1.21 15.32
C THR A 31 -9.73 1.57 14.23
N VAL A 32 -10.19 2.26 13.19
CA VAL A 32 -9.37 2.63 12.04
C VAL A 32 -9.11 4.12 12.01
N ILE A 33 -7.84 4.47 11.84
CA ILE A 33 -7.37 5.84 11.64
C ILE A 33 -6.91 5.93 10.17
N ALA A 34 -7.82 6.32 9.30
CA ALA A 34 -7.59 6.43 7.87
C ALA A 34 -6.92 7.75 7.53
N VAL A 35 -5.80 7.68 6.82
CA VAL A 35 -4.98 8.82 6.39
C VAL A 35 -4.98 8.89 4.87
N ASP A 36 -5.25 10.04 4.31
CA ASP A 36 -5.20 10.30 2.87
C ASP A 36 -4.94 11.79 2.61
N ILE A 37 -4.41 12.13 1.44
CA ILE A 37 -4.25 13.53 1.03
C ILE A 37 -5.58 14.17 0.62
N SER A 38 -6.58 13.37 0.23
CA SER A 38 -7.86 13.83 -0.30
C SER A 38 -8.97 13.77 0.76
N GLN A 39 -9.40 14.94 1.24
CA GLN A 39 -10.57 15.06 2.12
C GLN A 39 -11.84 14.47 1.48
N THR A 40 -12.05 14.72 0.18
CA THR A 40 -13.22 14.20 -0.56
C THR A 40 -13.23 12.66 -0.57
N ALA A 41 -12.08 12.04 -0.80
CA ALA A 41 -11.95 10.59 -0.81
C ALA A 41 -12.18 9.99 0.60
N LEU A 42 -11.71 10.66 1.64
CA LEU A 42 -11.97 10.27 3.03
C LEU A 42 -13.45 10.39 3.40
N ASN A 43 -14.12 11.47 2.97
CA ASN A 43 -15.56 11.66 3.18
C ASN A 43 -16.38 10.53 2.53
N GLU A 44 -15.97 10.09 1.33
CA GLU A 44 -16.60 8.95 0.67
C GLU A 44 -16.38 7.64 1.45
N THR A 45 -15.19 7.45 2.03
CA THR A 45 -14.92 6.28 2.89
C THR A 45 -15.79 6.30 4.14
N ILE A 46 -16.00 7.47 4.77
CA ILE A 46 -16.93 7.65 5.90
C ILE A 46 -18.34 7.26 5.47
N ARG A 47 -18.82 7.78 4.34
CA ARG A 47 -20.17 7.50 3.81
C ARG A 47 -20.36 5.99 3.56
N ILE A 48 -19.42 5.34 2.89
CA ILE A 48 -19.48 3.89 2.58
C ILE A 48 -19.43 3.05 3.85
N SER A 49 -18.70 3.50 4.88
CA SER A 49 -18.65 2.81 6.17
C SER A 49 -19.95 2.88 6.99
N GLY A 50 -20.97 3.59 6.49
CA GLY A 50 -22.20 3.86 7.24
C GLY A 50 -21.99 4.80 8.43
N ASN A 51 -21.07 5.75 8.32
CA ASN A 51 -20.66 6.66 9.40
C ASN A 51 -20.20 5.90 10.67
N ASN A 52 -19.43 4.86 10.48
CA ASN A 52 -18.97 3.98 11.56
C ASN A 52 -18.18 4.78 12.62
N ARG A 53 -18.62 4.76 13.87
CA ARG A 53 -18.02 5.51 14.98
C ARG A 53 -16.57 5.12 15.31
N ARG A 54 -16.08 3.99 14.79
CA ARG A 54 -14.70 3.53 14.93
C ARG A 54 -13.81 3.93 13.76
N LEU A 55 -14.32 4.71 12.80
CA LEU A 55 -13.55 5.29 11.71
C LEU A 55 -13.22 6.74 12.04
N TYR A 56 -11.94 7.03 12.08
CA TYR A 56 -11.38 8.38 12.17
C TYR A 56 -10.61 8.68 10.90
N THR A 57 -10.66 9.92 10.44
CA THR A 57 -9.99 10.34 9.20
C THR A 57 -9.10 11.54 9.44
N HIS A 58 -7.94 11.58 8.77
CA HIS A 58 -7.00 12.69 8.81
C HIS A 58 -6.49 12.99 7.40
N VAL A 59 -6.50 14.27 7.03
CA VAL A 59 -5.86 14.73 5.79
C VAL A 59 -4.39 14.93 6.06
N VAL A 60 -3.54 14.16 5.39
CA VAL A 60 -2.07 14.21 5.57
C VAL A 60 -1.40 13.91 4.24
N ASP A 61 -0.50 14.77 3.84
CA ASP A 61 0.45 14.44 2.77
C ASP A 61 1.61 13.63 3.36
N ILE A 62 1.61 12.32 3.12
CA ILE A 62 2.67 11.46 3.65
C ILE A 62 4.04 11.72 3.02
N SER A 63 4.12 12.40 1.87
CA SER A 63 5.38 12.80 1.24
C SER A 63 6.02 14.01 1.95
N ASN A 64 5.23 14.73 2.76
CA ASN A 64 5.68 15.82 3.60
C ASN A 64 6.01 15.30 5.01
N ARG A 65 7.27 15.39 5.40
CA ARG A 65 7.75 14.91 6.69
C ARG A 65 7.11 15.66 7.87
N GLU A 66 6.91 16.97 7.74
CA GLU A 66 6.34 17.84 8.77
C GLU A 66 4.88 17.46 9.04
N ASP A 67 4.09 17.21 7.98
CA ASP A 67 2.69 16.77 8.08
C ASP A 67 2.61 15.41 8.80
N VAL A 68 3.49 14.48 8.45
CA VAL A 68 3.57 13.17 9.12
C VAL A 68 3.92 13.32 10.59
N CYS A 69 4.90 14.17 10.94
CA CYS A 69 5.28 14.41 12.34
C CYS A 69 4.12 15.03 13.14
N ALA A 70 3.44 16.02 12.59
CA ALA A 70 2.30 16.67 13.23
C ALA A 70 1.15 15.66 13.47
N PHE A 71 0.76 14.94 12.43
CA PHE A 71 -0.27 13.89 12.52
C PHE A 71 0.06 12.82 13.55
N THR A 72 1.28 12.29 13.53
CA THR A 72 1.64 11.18 14.43
C THR A 72 1.72 11.60 15.87
N ALA A 73 2.18 12.83 16.16
CA ALA A 73 2.17 13.40 17.50
C ALA A 73 0.73 13.56 18.02
N GLU A 74 -0.18 14.13 17.21
CA GLU A 74 -1.61 14.24 17.56
C GLU A 74 -2.24 12.86 17.76
N ALA A 75 -2.01 11.92 16.84
CA ALA A 75 -2.61 10.60 16.87
C ALA A 75 -2.24 9.81 18.14
N VAL A 76 -0.97 9.87 18.57
CA VAL A 76 -0.52 9.20 19.80
C VAL A 76 -1.21 9.77 21.04
N ILE A 77 -1.43 11.08 21.10
CA ILE A 77 -2.13 11.73 22.20
C ILE A 77 -3.62 11.37 22.18
N LYS A 78 -4.27 11.53 21.02
CA LYS A 78 -5.73 11.38 20.85
C LYS A 78 -6.20 9.95 21.05
N TYR A 79 -5.50 9.00 20.44
CA TYR A 79 -5.90 7.59 20.46
C TYR A 79 -5.23 6.78 21.56
N LYS A 80 -4.28 7.37 22.32
CA LYS A 80 -3.52 6.78 23.43
C LYS A 80 -2.66 5.59 23.03
N THR A 81 -3.18 4.71 22.17
CA THR A 81 -2.49 3.51 21.69
C THR A 81 -2.64 3.37 20.19
N ILE A 82 -1.54 3.03 19.52
CA ILE A 82 -1.53 2.60 18.12
C ILE A 82 -0.95 1.20 18.09
N ASP A 83 -1.75 0.23 17.63
CA ASP A 83 -1.39 -1.18 17.63
C ASP A 83 -0.92 -1.66 16.24
N GLY A 84 -1.30 -0.95 15.18
CA GLY A 84 -0.92 -1.30 13.83
C GLY A 84 -0.73 -0.10 12.90
N LEU A 85 0.16 -0.29 11.91
CA LEU A 85 0.35 0.63 10.79
C LEU A 85 0.31 -0.17 9.49
N ILE A 86 -0.56 0.22 8.57
CA ILE A 86 -0.62 -0.30 7.21
C ILE A 86 -0.29 0.82 6.23
N ASN A 87 0.92 0.84 5.71
CA ASN A 87 1.35 1.74 4.66
C ASN A 87 0.86 1.22 3.31
N CYS A 88 -0.28 1.75 2.84
CA CYS A 88 -0.93 1.35 1.58
C CYS A 88 -0.95 2.46 0.53
N ALA A 89 -0.77 3.73 0.92
CA ALA A 89 -0.70 4.83 -0.02
C ALA A 89 0.41 4.63 -1.06
N GLY A 90 0.13 5.02 -2.29
CA GLY A 90 1.09 4.94 -3.37
C GLY A 90 0.50 5.40 -4.69
N ILE A 91 1.40 5.87 -5.55
CA ILE A 91 1.10 6.34 -6.90
C ILE A 91 1.98 5.63 -7.91
N ILE A 92 1.60 5.67 -9.20
CA ILE A 92 2.41 5.17 -10.31
C ILE A 92 2.89 6.33 -11.18
N GLN A 93 3.94 6.09 -11.97
CA GLN A 93 4.35 6.98 -13.04
C GLN A 93 3.51 6.77 -14.31
N PRO A 94 3.50 7.69 -15.28
CA PRO A 94 3.02 7.41 -16.63
C PRO A 94 3.77 6.21 -17.24
N PHE A 95 3.08 5.46 -18.14
CA PHE A 95 3.70 4.34 -18.84
C PHE A 95 4.53 4.84 -20.03
N ILE A 96 5.69 5.39 -19.72
CA ILE A 96 6.67 5.93 -20.68
C ILE A 96 8.08 5.43 -20.35
N ASN A 97 9.00 5.50 -21.29
CA ASN A 97 10.38 5.11 -21.10
C ASN A 97 11.10 6.03 -20.10
N LEU A 98 12.18 5.55 -19.51
CA LEU A 98 12.90 6.28 -18.47
C LEU A 98 13.52 7.60 -18.99
N ASP A 99 13.99 7.60 -20.23
CA ASP A 99 14.58 8.78 -20.90
C ASP A 99 13.57 9.89 -21.22
N GLU A 100 12.27 9.54 -21.25
CA GLU A 100 11.17 10.49 -21.47
C GLU A 100 10.51 10.95 -20.15
N LEU A 101 10.90 10.34 -19.01
CA LEU A 101 10.26 10.61 -17.72
C LEU A 101 10.89 11.81 -17.03
N GLU A 102 10.08 12.84 -16.76
CA GLU A 102 10.51 14.07 -16.11
C GLU A 102 10.97 13.81 -14.65
N LEU A 103 12.02 14.52 -14.22
CA LEU A 103 12.59 14.38 -12.87
C LEU A 103 11.58 14.66 -11.76
N GLU A 104 10.67 15.60 -11.97
CA GLU A 104 9.59 15.93 -11.03
C GLU A 104 8.68 14.74 -10.78
N GLN A 105 8.38 13.98 -11.84
CA GLN A 105 7.57 12.75 -11.73
C GLN A 105 8.34 11.64 -10.98
N ILE A 106 9.65 11.53 -11.24
CA ILE A 106 10.55 10.60 -10.52
C ILE A 106 10.54 10.92 -9.03
N HIS A 107 10.79 12.19 -8.68
CA HIS A 107 10.80 12.64 -7.29
C HIS A 107 9.44 12.43 -6.63
N ARG A 108 8.33 12.77 -7.31
CA ARG A 108 6.97 12.58 -6.79
C ARG A 108 6.70 11.11 -6.44
N VAL A 109 7.03 10.18 -7.34
CA VAL A 109 6.83 8.74 -7.09
C VAL A 109 7.69 8.25 -5.92
N MET A 110 8.95 8.64 -5.86
CA MET A 110 9.84 8.26 -4.76
C MET A 110 9.40 8.87 -3.43
N ASN A 111 9.00 10.14 -3.42
CA ASN A 111 8.56 10.84 -2.22
C ASN A 111 7.30 10.20 -1.62
N VAL A 112 6.29 9.91 -2.44
CA VAL A 112 5.07 9.28 -1.93
C VAL A 112 5.31 7.83 -1.55
N ASN A 113 5.86 7.00 -2.47
CA ASN A 113 5.89 5.56 -2.28
C ASN A 113 6.93 5.09 -1.25
N PHE A 114 8.14 5.66 -1.31
CA PHE A 114 9.23 5.25 -0.43
C PHE A 114 9.38 6.16 0.78
N TYR A 115 9.60 7.46 0.58
CA TYR A 115 9.81 8.37 1.71
C TYR A 115 8.57 8.51 2.58
N GLY A 116 7.36 8.57 2.01
CA GLY A 116 6.11 8.59 2.77
C GLY A 116 5.94 7.34 3.64
N THR A 117 6.20 6.16 3.08
CA THR A 117 6.22 4.90 3.84
C THR A 117 7.27 4.92 4.95
N LEU A 118 8.48 5.45 4.66
CA LEU A 118 9.58 5.58 5.63
C LEU A 118 9.20 6.54 6.76
N TYR A 119 8.66 7.72 6.44
CA TYR A 119 8.29 8.72 7.45
C TYR A 119 7.22 8.19 8.40
N MET A 120 6.13 7.64 7.88
CA MET A 120 5.06 7.02 8.68
C MET A 120 5.59 5.88 9.56
N THR A 121 6.40 5.00 8.98
CA THR A 121 7.02 3.89 9.72
C THR A 121 7.90 4.42 10.85
N LYS A 122 8.81 5.34 10.54
CA LYS A 122 9.78 5.88 11.51
C LYS A 122 9.09 6.64 12.64
N ALA A 123 8.03 7.40 12.34
CA ALA A 123 7.30 8.18 13.34
C ALA A 123 6.45 7.31 14.28
N LEU A 124 5.81 6.23 13.77
CA LEU A 124 4.95 5.39 14.60
C LEU A 124 5.65 4.18 15.23
N LEU A 125 6.79 3.76 14.72
CA LEU A 125 7.52 2.59 15.23
C LEU A 125 7.82 2.64 16.74
N PRO A 126 8.22 3.80 17.34
CA PRO A 126 8.40 3.90 18.79
C PRO A 126 7.13 3.58 19.59
N SER A 127 5.95 3.98 19.07
CA SER A 127 4.65 3.69 19.68
C SER A 127 4.27 2.23 19.54
N LEU A 128 4.50 1.63 18.37
CA LEU A 128 4.27 0.20 18.13
C LEU A 128 5.13 -0.68 19.06
N LYS A 129 6.39 -0.33 19.28
CA LYS A 129 7.30 -1.07 20.18
C LYS A 129 6.83 -1.10 21.63
N LYS A 130 6.03 -0.11 22.07
CA LYS A 130 5.47 -0.05 23.43
C LYS A 130 4.23 -0.91 23.62
N ARG A 131 3.68 -1.47 22.53
CA ARG A 131 2.48 -2.33 22.61
C ARG A 131 2.85 -3.76 23.01
N PRO A 132 1.98 -4.49 23.75
CA PRO A 132 2.19 -5.91 24.05
C PRO A 132 2.16 -6.76 22.77
N GLU A 133 1.45 -6.31 21.73
CA GLU A 133 1.41 -6.88 20.39
C GLU A 133 1.14 -5.76 19.37
N ALA A 134 1.95 -5.68 18.32
CA ALA A 134 1.78 -4.72 17.25
C ALA A 134 2.11 -5.31 15.89
N HIS A 135 1.61 -4.64 14.82
CA HIS A 135 1.86 -5.08 13.45
C HIS A 135 2.16 -3.90 12.53
N LEU A 136 3.25 -4.03 11.76
CA LEU A 136 3.62 -3.12 10.67
C LEU A 136 3.44 -3.85 9.34
N ILE A 137 2.64 -3.26 8.44
CA ILE A 137 2.47 -3.75 7.07
C ILE A 137 2.90 -2.67 6.10
N ASN A 138 3.78 -3.02 5.19
CA ASN A 138 4.14 -2.16 4.06
C ASN A 138 3.72 -2.81 2.74
N VAL A 139 2.91 -2.07 1.97
CA VAL A 139 2.42 -2.54 0.68
C VAL A 139 3.44 -2.15 -0.40
N SER A 140 4.18 -3.15 -0.86
CA SER A 140 5.03 -3.09 -2.05
C SER A 140 4.19 -3.30 -3.31
N SER A 141 4.64 -4.09 -4.25
CA SER A 141 3.96 -4.46 -5.50
C SER A 141 4.65 -5.66 -6.13
N MET A 142 3.98 -6.36 -7.03
CA MET A 142 4.64 -7.25 -7.99
C MET A 142 5.74 -6.52 -8.76
N GLY A 143 5.54 -5.23 -9.09
CA GLY A 143 6.57 -4.36 -9.69
C GLY A 143 7.80 -4.13 -8.81
N GLY A 144 7.75 -4.40 -7.51
CA GLY A 144 8.89 -4.30 -6.60
C GLY A 144 9.86 -5.50 -6.68
N PHE A 145 9.54 -6.55 -7.43
CA PHE A 145 10.46 -7.64 -7.74
C PHE A 145 10.50 -8.01 -9.23
N LEU A 146 9.44 -7.75 -9.98
CA LEU A 146 9.35 -8.00 -11.41
C LEU A 146 9.40 -6.68 -12.19
N PRO A 147 10.42 -6.42 -13.01
CA PRO A 147 10.49 -5.20 -13.82
C PRO A 147 9.36 -5.14 -14.83
N VAL A 148 8.71 -3.98 -14.91
CA VAL A 148 7.64 -3.69 -15.86
C VAL A 148 8.09 -2.53 -16.76
N PRO A 149 8.14 -2.70 -18.10
CA PRO A 149 8.45 -1.61 -19.03
C PRO A 149 7.56 -0.38 -18.82
N GLY A 150 8.12 0.80 -18.89
CA GLY A 150 7.42 2.05 -18.63
C GLY A 150 7.09 2.33 -17.15
N GLN A 151 7.49 1.45 -16.22
CA GLN A 151 7.23 1.59 -14.78
C GLN A 151 8.50 1.41 -13.94
N GLY A 152 9.67 1.79 -14.47
CA GLY A 152 10.97 1.56 -13.84
C GLY A 152 11.10 2.23 -12.48
N ILE A 153 10.72 3.50 -12.34
CA ILE A 153 10.82 4.26 -11.08
C ILE A 153 9.76 3.80 -10.07
N TYR A 154 8.53 3.52 -10.53
CA TYR A 154 7.54 2.88 -9.67
C TYR A 154 8.07 1.56 -9.10
N GLY A 155 8.60 0.69 -9.97
CA GLY A 155 9.23 -0.57 -9.56
C GLY A 155 10.36 -0.36 -8.56
N ALA A 156 11.27 0.58 -8.82
CA ALA A 156 12.37 0.94 -7.92
C ALA A 156 11.86 1.41 -6.56
N SER A 157 10.83 2.28 -6.51
CA SER A 157 10.23 2.74 -5.26
C SER A 157 9.64 1.58 -4.44
N LYS A 158 8.96 0.65 -5.10
CA LYS A 158 8.35 -0.53 -4.45
C LYS A 158 9.39 -1.60 -4.07
N ALA A 159 10.50 -1.70 -4.80
CA ALA A 159 11.66 -2.51 -4.42
C ALA A 159 12.36 -1.93 -3.16
N ALA A 160 12.50 -0.61 -3.08
CA ALA A 160 13.03 0.04 -1.88
C ALA A 160 12.15 -0.24 -0.64
N VAL A 161 10.81 -0.12 -0.77
CA VAL A 161 9.86 -0.49 0.29
C VAL A 161 10.01 -1.96 0.68
N LYS A 162 10.15 -2.88 -0.31
CA LYS A 162 10.37 -4.30 -0.05
C LYS A 162 11.61 -4.51 0.81
N VAL A 163 12.78 -4.01 0.37
CA VAL A 163 14.07 -4.25 1.05
C VAL A 163 14.06 -3.63 2.44
N MET A 164 13.57 -2.41 2.60
CA MET A 164 13.40 -1.76 3.91
C MET A 164 12.53 -2.59 4.85
N THR A 165 11.42 -3.15 4.35
CA THR A 165 10.49 -3.93 5.18
C THR A 165 11.09 -5.28 5.58
N GLU A 166 11.83 -5.92 4.70
CA GLU A 166 12.53 -7.17 4.99
C GLU A 166 13.65 -6.96 6.02
N ALA A 167 14.37 -5.83 5.96
CA ALA A 167 15.34 -5.44 6.98
C ALA A 167 14.65 -5.20 8.34
N LEU A 168 13.55 -4.43 8.36
CA LEU A 168 12.76 -4.19 9.57
C LEU A 168 12.22 -5.47 10.20
N HIS A 169 11.85 -6.47 9.41
CA HIS A 169 11.43 -7.77 9.93
C HIS A 169 12.54 -8.43 10.76
N SER A 170 13.78 -8.34 10.30
CA SER A 170 14.94 -8.89 11.03
C SER A 170 15.30 -8.03 12.25
N GLU A 171 15.30 -6.71 12.11
CA GLU A 171 15.61 -5.77 13.20
C GLU A 171 14.60 -5.86 14.36
N LEU A 172 13.34 -6.18 14.06
CA LEU A 172 12.25 -6.24 15.03
C LEU A 172 11.97 -7.66 15.54
N ALA A 173 12.75 -8.66 15.12
CA ALA A 173 12.50 -10.07 15.42
C ALA A 173 12.40 -10.36 16.94
N GLN A 174 13.14 -9.62 17.77
CA GLN A 174 13.15 -9.75 19.23
C GLN A 174 12.16 -8.80 19.93
N THR A 175 11.23 -8.18 19.17
CA THR A 175 10.22 -7.27 19.70
C THR A 175 8.80 -7.83 19.54
N ASN A 176 7.84 -7.15 20.12
CA ASN A 176 6.42 -7.49 19.97
C ASN A 176 5.82 -7.02 18.63
N VAL A 177 6.59 -6.34 17.76
CA VAL A 177 6.15 -5.82 16.47
C VAL A 177 6.35 -6.88 15.39
N LYS A 178 5.27 -7.39 14.84
CA LYS A 178 5.32 -8.24 13.64
C LYS A 178 5.35 -7.38 12.38
N VAL A 179 6.06 -7.85 11.36
CA VAL A 179 6.27 -7.09 10.11
C VAL A 179 5.83 -7.94 8.93
N THR A 180 5.03 -7.34 8.05
CA THR A 180 4.57 -7.96 6.81
C THR A 180 4.93 -7.07 5.61
N VAL A 181 5.50 -7.66 4.57
CA VAL A 181 5.58 -7.05 3.24
C VAL A 181 4.55 -7.69 2.31
N VAL A 182 3.78 -6.84 1.62
CA VAL A 182 2.71 -7.28 0.72
C VAL A 182 3.07 -6.96 -0.72
N PHE A 183 2.84 -7.91 -1.61
CA PHE A 183 3.07 -7.79 -3.05
C PHE A 183 1.75 -7.99 -3.80
N PRO A 184 0.95 -6.93 -4.03
CA PRO A 184 -0.21 -7.03 -4.91
C PRO A 184 0.23 -7.25 -6.35
N GLY A 185 -0.49 -8.15 -7.06
CA GLY A 185 -0.52 -8.23 -8.51
C GLY A 185 -1.44 -7.19 -9.12
N GLY A 186 -2.09 -7.51 -10.22
CA GLY A 186 -3.09 -6.64 -10.83
C GLY A 186 -4.35 -6.54 -9.95
N VAL A 187 -4.59 -5.37 -9.37
CA VAL A 187 -5.81 -5.05 -8.61
C VAL A 187 -6.60 -3.97 -9.34
N ALA A 188 -7.91 -4.18 -9.50
CA ALA A 188 -8.81 -3.26 -10.18
C ALA A 188 -9.05 -1.99 -9.34
N THR A 189 -8.21 -0.97 -9.53
CA THR A 189 -8.27 0.31 -8.81
C THR A 189 -8.08 1.48 -9.75
N ASP A 190 -8.54 2.65 -9.34
CA ASP A 190 -8.33 3.92 -10.06
C ASP A 190 -6.93 4.53 -9.80
N ILE A 191 -5.91 3.71 -9.57
CA ILE A 191 -4.56 4.18 -9.26
C ILE A 191 -3.99 5.11 -10.34
N LYS A 192 -4.32 4.88 -11.62
CA LYS A 192 -3.91 5.74 -12.73
C LYS A 192 -4.50 7.14 -12.61
N ILE A 193 -5.79 7.23 -12.26
CA ILE A 193 -6.50 8.50 -12.04
C ILE A 193 -5.93 9.19 -10.80
N ASN A 194 -5.81 8.45 -9.69
CA ASN A 194 -5.26 8.97 -8.44
C ASN A 194 -3.78 9.41 -8.55
N SER A 195 -3.10 8.99 -9.62
CA SER A 195 -1.72 9.40 -9.94
C SER A 195 -1.66 10.58 -10.93
N ASP A 196 -2.81 11.18 -11.28
CA ASP A 196 -2.95 12.28 -12.23
C ASP A 196 -2.41 11.96 -13.65
N ILE A 197 -2.50 10.69 -14.07
CA ILE A 197 -2.07 10.28 -15.41
C ILE A 197 -3.12 10.70 -16.42
N LYS A 198 -2.76 11.65 -17.30
CA LYS A 198 -3.65 12.21 -18.35
C LYS A 198 -4.25 11.10 -19.22
N GLY A 199 -5.53 11.23 -19.53
CA GLY A 199 -6.24 10.27 -20.40
C GLY A 199 -6.58 8.92 -19.76
N SER A 200 -6.33 8.76 -18.45
CA SER A 200 -6.70 7.54 -17.74
C SER A 200 -8.22 7.41 -17.63
N LYS A 201 -8.72 6.20 -17.90
CA LYS A 201 -10.13 5.83 -17.70
C LYS A 201 -10.34 5.25 -16.31
N SER A 202 -11.55 5.42 -15.77
CA SER A 202 -11.93 4.76 -14.53
C SER A 202 -11.88 3.23 -14.68
N VAL A 203 -11.58 2.55 -13.59
CA VAL A 203 -11.60 1.08 -13.52
C VAL A 203 -12.96 0.49 -13.94
N VAL A 204 -14.03 1.22 -13.69
CA VAL A 204 -15.40 0.83 -14.09
C VAL A 204 -15.56 0.77 -15.62
N GLU A 205 -14.78 1.59 -16.35
CA GLU A 205 -14.81 1.66 -17.81
C GLU A 205 -13.78 0.71 -18.46
N ASP A 206 -12.87 0.13 -17.68
CA ASP A 206 -11.85 -0.80 -18.17
C ASP A 206 -12.41 -2.23 -18.19
N ALA A 207 -12.66 -2.77 -19.37
CA ALA A 207 -13.12 -4.15 -19.56
C ALA A 207 -12.15 -5.20 -18.97
N ARG A 208 -10.87 -4.83 -18.77
CA ARG A 208 -9.84 -5.70 -18.16
C ARG A 208 -10.01 -5.80 -16.66
N ALA A 209 -10.63 -4.83 -16.00
CA ALA A 209 -10.86 -4.81 -14.56
C ALA A 209 -11.62 -6.06 -14.09
N LYS A 210 -12.51 -6.60 -14.92
CA LYS A 210 -13.27 -7.83 -14.63
C LYS A 210 -12.39 -9.08 -14.44
N LYS A 211 -11.16 -9.08 -14.96
CA LYS A 211 -10.19 -10.19 -14.83
C LYS A 211 -9.16 -9.96 -13.72
N MET A 212 -9.13 -8.76 -13.15
CA MET A 212 -8.22 -8.40 -12.07
C MET A 212 -8.84 -8.73 -10.71
N LEU A 213 -7.99 -8.83 -9.69
CA LEU A 213 -8.47 -9.00 -8.32
C LEU A 213 -9.21 -7.73 -7.86
N SER A 214 -10.33 -7.88 -7.16
CA SER A 214 -11.02 -6.71 -6.61
C SER A 214 -10.26 -6.12 -5.41
N PRO A 215 -10.38 -4.81 -5.13
CA PRO A 215 -9.77 -4.18 -3.97
C PRO A 215 -10.23 -4.80 -2.64
N GLU A 216 -11.48 -5.25 -2.54
CA GLU A 216 -12.05 -5.93 -1.37
C GLU A 216 -11.35 -7.27 -1.12
N GLN A 217 -11.16 -8.05 -2.18
CA GLN A 217 -10.47 -9.33 -2.08
C GLN A 217 -9.00 -9.15 -1.71
N ALA A 218 -8.35 -8.09 -2.21
CA ALA A 218 -6.99 -7.75 -1.84
C ALA A 218 -6.89 -7.35 -0.36
N ALA A 219 -7.77 -6.46 0.09
CA ALA A 219 -7.83 -6.02 1.49
C ALA A 219 -8.05 -7.19 2.45
N LYS A 220 -9.01 -8.07 2.13
CA LYS A 220 -9.27 -9.27 2.93
C LYS A 220 -8.02 -10.13 3.07
N GLN A 221 -7.30 -10.41 1.97
CA GLN A 221 -6.07 -11.22 2.01
C GLN A 221 -4.96 -10.55 2.84
N ILE A 222 -4.86 -9.20 2.80
CA ILE A 222 -3.88 -8.44 3.59
C ILE A 222 -4.21 -8.51 5.08
N VAL A 223 -5.48 -8.33 5.47
CA VAL A 223 -5.89 -8.42 6.88
C VAL A 223 -5.78 -9.85 7.39
N ASP A 224 -6.13 -10.86 6.58
CA ASP A 224 -5.91 -12.28 6.91
C ASP A 224 -4.41 -12.57 7.15
N ALA A 225 -3.53 -11.96 6.37
CA ALA A 225 -2.07 -12.11 6.54
C ALA A 225 -1.58 -11.46 7.83
N MET A 226 -2.08 -10.28 8.19
CA MET A 226 -1.82 -9.63 9.47
C MET A 226 -2.23 -10.53 10.64
N GLU A 227 -3.47 -11.04 10.60
CA GLU A 227 -4.00 -11.88 11.68
C GLU A 227 -3.27 -13.20 11.85
N ASN A 228 -2.63 -13.71 10.78
CA ASN A 228 -1.83 -14.92 10.77
C ASN A 228 -0.31 -14.66 10.84
N ASN A 229 0.12 -13.42 11.10
CA ASN A 229 1.52 -13.00 11.25
C ASN A 229 2.42 -13.45 10.07
N ARG A 230 1.90 -13.39 8.83
CA ARG A 230 2.66 -13.77 7.63
C ARG A 230 3.67 -12.69 7.28
N PHE A 231 4.92 -13.06 7.07
CA PHE A 231 5.99 -12.13 6.71
C PHE A 231 5.89 -11.62 5.27
N ARG A 232 5.80 -12.51 4.28
CA ARG A 232 5.70 -12.17 2.85
C ARG A 232 4.37 -12.64 2.28
N VAL A 233 3.65 -11.73 1.60
CA VAL A 233 2.30 -12.01 1.11
C VAL A 233 2.16 -11.59 -0.34
N PHE A 234 1.93 -12.55 -1.23
CA PHE A 234 1.68 -12.35 -2.65
C PHE A 234 0.17 -12.38 -2.90
N ILE A 235 -0.39 -11.26 -3.34
CA ILE A 235 -1.83 -11.08 -3.56
C ILE A 235 -2.14 -11.24 -5.05
N GLY A 236 -3.06 -12.13 -5.37
CA GLY A 236 -3.40 -12.49 -6.74
C GLY A 236 -2.66 -13.75 -7.23
N LYS A 237 -3.28 -14.48 -8.17
CA LYS A 237 -2.68 -15.66 -8.77
C LYS A 237 -1.49 -15.31 -9.67
N ASP A 238 -1.62 -14.20 -10.40
CA ASP A 238 -0.59 -13.62 -11.26
C ASP A 238 0.69 -13.34 -10.47
N CYS A 239 0.60 -12.61 -9.36
CA CYS A 239 1.75 -12.28 -8.53
C CYS A 239 2.44 -13.53 -7.95
N LYS A 240 1.66 -14.53 -7.50
CA LYS A 240 2.21 -15.79 -6.99
C LYS A 240 3.00 -16.55 -8.04
N ILE A 241 2.44 -16.68 -9.24
CA ILE A 241 3.09 -17.36 -10.37
C ILE A 241 4.36 -16.61 -10.80
N MET A 242 4.25 -15.27 -10.95
CA MET A 242 5.37 -14.45 -11.39
C MET A 242 6.50 -14.40 -10.36
N ASN A 243 6.19 -14.46 -9.06
CA ASN A 243 7.23 -14.55 -8.02
C ASN A 243 8.08 -15.82 -8.17
N VAL A 244 7.44 -16.97 -8.35
CA VAL A 244 8.16 -18.24 -8.56
C VAL A 244 8.95 -18.21 -9.88
N LEU A 245 8.30 -17.79 -10.95
CA LEU A 245 8.92 -17.74 -12.27
C LEU A 245 10.14 -16.82 -12.31
N TYR A 246 10.01 -15.61 -11.75
CA TYR A 246 11.09 -14.64 -11.71
C TYR A 246 12.26 -15.11 -10.85
N SER A 247 12.00 -15.80 -9.74
CA SER A 247 13.06 -16.34 -8.87
C SER A 247 13.94 -17.38 -9.56
N PHE A 248 13.37 -18.20 -10.44
CA PHE A 248 14.12 -19.28 -11.10
C PHE A 248 14.55 -18.93 -12.54
N ARG A 249 13.76 -18.13 -13.27
CA ARG A 249 13.98 -17.78 -14.69
C ARG A 249 13.69 -16.30 -14.97
N PRO A 250 14.49 -15.37 -14.44
CA PRO A 250 14.19 -13.94 -14.51
C PRO A 250 14.06 -13.42 -15.94
N VAL A 251 14.95 -13.81 -16.86
CA VAL A 251 14.89 -13.38 -18.27
C VAL A 251 13.62 -13.87 -18.96
N PHE A 252 13.18 -15.08 -18.67
CA PHE A 252 11.94 -15.62 -19.23
C PHE A 252 10.70 -14.89 -18.69
N ALA A 253 10.67 -14.62 -17.39
CA ALA A 253 9.61 -13.85 -16.76
C ALA A 253 9.51 -12.43 -17.34
N MET A 254 10.64 -11.76 -17.56
CA MET A 254 10.68 -10.43 -18.20
C MET A 254 10.16 -10.49 -19.64
N LYS A 255 10.55 -11.50 -20.44
CA LYS A 255 10.03 -11.67 -21.81
C LYS A 255 8.51 -11.88 -21.81
N MET A 256 7.99 -12.61 -20.83
CA MET A 256 6.55 -12.85 -20.70
C MET A 256 5.79 -11.56 -20.37
N ILE A 257 6.27 -10.76 -19.39
CA ILE A 257 5.62 -9.49 -19.05
C ILE A 257 5.68 -8.49 -20.21
N ASN A 258 6.81 -8.43 -20.95
CA ASN A 258 6.95 -7.58 -22.13
C ASN A 258 5.90 -7.91 -23.20
N LYS A 259 5.65 -9.21 -23.47
CA LYS A 259 4.59 -9.63 -24.40
C LYS A 259 3.20 -9.20 -23.93
N VAL A 260 2.92 -9.32 -22.62
CA VAL A 260 1.65 -8.87 -22.04
C VAL A 260 1.49 -7.36 -22.14
N MET A 261 2.54 -6.60 -21.90
CA MET A 261 2.52 -5.14 -22.00
C MET A 261 2.33 -4.68 -23.44
N ALA A 262 3.07 -5.24 -24.39
CA ALA A 262 2.93 -4.93 -25.83
C ALA A 262 1.51 -5.24 -26.34
N ALA A 263 0.91 -6.37 -25.92
CA ALA A 263 -0.47 -6.71 -26.26
C ALA A 263 -1.51 -5.74 -25.65
N ASN A 264 -1.10 -4.96 -24.67
CA ASN A 264 -1.93 -3.97 -23.97
C ASN A 264 -1.73 -2.54 -24.48
N GLY A 265 -0.89 -2.33 -25.50
CA GLY A 265 -0.63 -1.00 -26.09
C GLY A 265 0.33 -0.13 -25.24
N HIS A 266 1.21 -0.79 -24.50
CA HIS A 266 2.29 -0.15 -23.74
C HIS A 266 3.63 -0.72 -24.15
#